data_efde83b1b22295313cbfcc3a40bf93e8
#
_entry.id   efde83b1b22295313cbfcc3a40bf93e8
#
_cell.length_a   1.000
_cell.length_b   1.000
_cell.length_c   1.000
_cell.angle_alpha   90.00
_cell.angle_beta   90.00
_cell.angle_gamma   90.00
#
_symmetry.space_group_name_H-M   'P 1'
#
loop_
_entity.id
_entity.type
_entity.pdbx_description
1 polymer ?
#
loop_
_entity_poly.entity_id
_entity_poly.type
_entity_poly.pdbx_seq_one_letter_code
_entity_poly.pdbx_strand_id
1 'polypeptide(L)'
;MLLLVGLGNPGPEHVGNRHNIGFMAVDAIAAKHRFGSARARFKGLVAEGQLGGRRTLILKPLTYMNLSGEAVGEAARYLKIPAEDIVVFHDELDLAPGKLRMKAGGGHAGHNGLRSLDAHLGPDYRRCRLGIGHPGDREKVLAWVLNDFAKAERTWLDPLLAAIADAAPLLADGKDAAFASRVGLLIAPPKPKKPAAAEEI
;
A
#
# COMPACT_ATOMS: atom_id res chain seq x y z
N MET A 1 -2.04 -15.67 10.51
CA MET A 1 -0.88 -15.01 9.84
C MET A 1 -1.43 -13.84 9.05
N LEU A 2 -0.74 -12.69 9.06
CA LEU A 2 -1.11 -11.55 8.21
C LEU A 2 -0.31 -11.62 6.91
N LEU A 3 -0.95 -11.33 5.77
CA LEU A 3 -0.29 -11.17 4.46
C LEU A 3 -0.43 -9.72 3.99
N LEU A 4 0.68 -9.00 3.88
CA LEU A 4 0.74 -7.69 3.27
C LEU A 4 1.21 -7.84 1.83
N VAL A 5 0.42 -7.37 0.88
CA VAL A 5 0.72 -7.42 -0.55
C VAL A 5 0.96 -6.01 -1.06
N GLY A 6 2.12 -5.74 -1.63
CA GLY A 6 2.33 -4.55 -2.43
C GLY A 6 2.10 -4.88 -3.90
N LEU A 7 1.29 -4.08 -4.60
CA LEU A 7 1.14 -4.21 -6.04
C LEU A 7 2.14 -3.32 -6.78
N GLY A 8 2.65 -3.81 -7.90
CA GLY A 8 3.60 -3.13 -8.77
C GLY A 8 4.00 -4.02 -9.94
N ASN A 9 4.70 -3.45 -10.92
CA ASN A 9 5.34 -4.18 -12.02
C ASN A 9 6.79 -4.46 -11.68
N PRO A 10 7.31 -5.65 -12.05
CA PRO A 10 8.73 -5.97 -11.89
C PRO A 10 9.59 -5.22 -12.91
N GLY A 11 10.86 -5.05 -12.57
CA GLY A 11 11.86 -4.45 -13.45
C GLY A 11 12.33 -3.07 -12.98
N PRO A 12 13.58 -2.72 -13.26
CA PRO A 12 14.18 -1.45 -12.83
C PRO A 12 13.50 -0.23 -13.44
N GLU A 13 12.90 -0.36 -14.62
CA GLU A 13 12.16 0.69 -15.32
C GLU A 13 10.86 1.09 -14.62
N HIS A 14 10.34 0.26 -13.71
CA HIS A 14 9.07 0.48 -13.01
C HIS A 14 9.23 0.94 -11.57
N VAL A 15 10.44 0.93 -11.03
CA VAL A 15 10.71 1.18 -9.60
C VAL A 15 10.15 2.54 -9.12
N GLY A 16 10.19 3.56 -9.98
CA GLY A 16 9.71 4.91 -9.68
C GLY A 16 8.26 5.17 -10.08
N ASN A 17 7.60 4.23 -10.76
CA ASN A 17 6.25 4.44 -11.30
C ASN A 17 5.19 4.63 -10.21
N ARG A 18 4.16 5.43 -10.50
CA ARG A 18 2.99 5.58 -9.61
C ARG A 18 2.29 4.24 -9.36
N HIS A 19 2.26 3.36 -10.35
CA HIS A 19 1.68 2.01 -10.24
C HIS A 19 2.42 1.11 -9.24
N ASN A 20 3.65 1.47 -8.89
CA ASN A 20 4.48 0.74 -7.92
C ASN A 20 4.43 1.30 -6.48
N ILE A 21 3.52 2.24 -6.19
CA ILE A 21 3.38 2.78 -4.83
C ILE A 21 3.07 1.68 -3.80
N GLY A 22 2.40 0.60 -4.21
CA GLY A 22 2.16 -0.56 -3.35
C GLY A 22 3.46 -1.25 -2.95
N PHE A 23 4.41 -1.45 -3.89
CA PHE A 23 5.75 -1.96 -3.59
C PHE A 23 6.49 -1.05 -2.62
N MET A 24 6.46 0.26 -2.87
CA MET A 24 7.12 1.26 -2.02
C MET A 24 6.59 1.21 -0.58
N ALA A 25 5.27 1.07 -0.42
CA ALA A 25 4.63 1.00 0.90
C ALA A 25 5.08 -0.22 1.71
N VAL A 26 5.06 -1.40 1.12
CA VAL A 26 5.46 -2.63 1.82
C VAL A 26 6.97 -2.69 2.05
N ASP A 27 7.79 -2.09 1.17
CA ASP A 27 9.23 -1.96 1.38
C ASP A 27 9.54 -1.04 2.56
N ALA A 28 8.81 0.07 2.72
CA ALA A 28 8.93 0.96 3.88
C ALA A 28 8.56 0.24 5.19
N ILE A 29 7.49 -0.57 5.17
CA ILE A 29 7.09 -1.40 6.31
C ILE A 29 8.20 -2.42 6.65
N ALA A 30 8.71 -3.14 5.64
CA ALA A 30 9.75 -4.14 5.81
C ALA A 30 11.01 -3.55 6.44
N ALA A 31 11.46 -2.40 5.95
CA ALA A 31 12.64 -1.70 6.45
C ALA A 31 12.45 -1.25 7.91
N LYS A 32 11.33 -0.59 8.23
CA LYS A 32 11.07 -0.08 9.58
C LYS A 32 10.96 -1.18 10.62
N HIS A 33 10.30 -2.27 10.29
CA HIS A 33 10.03 -3.38 11.21
C HIS A 33 11.02 -4.53 11.09
N ARG A 34 12.14 -4.32 10.38
CA ARG A 34 13.27 -5.25 10.28
C ARG A 34 12.84 -6.64 9.82
N PHE A 35 12.02 -6.70 8.77
CA PHE A 35 11.71 -7.97 8.13
C PHE A 35 12.98 -8.63 7.61
N GLY A 36 12.98 -9.96 7.56
CA GLY A 36 14.09 -10.72 7.01
C GLY A 36 14.34 -10.42 5.53
N SER A 37 15.46 -10.88 5.03
CA SER A 37 15.83 -10.71 3.61
C SER A 37 14.77 -11.32 2.71
N ALA A 38 14.41 -10.60 1.64
CA ALA A 38 13.45 -11.06 0.67
C ALA A 38 13.97 -12.29 -0.10
N ARG A 39 13.08 -13.26 -0.32
CA ARG A 39 13.38 -14.50 -1.05
C ARG A 39 12.36 -14.71 -2.16
N ALA A 40 12.78 -15.28 -3.28
CA ALA A 40 11.87 -15.66 -4.36
C ALA A 40 10.96 -16.82 -3.92
N ARG A 41 9.66 -16.59 -3.91
CA ARG A 41 8.62 -17.58 -3.59
C ARG A 41 7.27 -17.09 -4.08
N PHE A 42 6.35 -18.00 -4.42
CA PHE A 42 4.99 -17.66 -4.86
C PHE A 42 4.98 -16.66 -6.03
N LYS A 43 5.81 -16.90 -7.04
CA LYS A 43 5.97 -15.98 -8.20
C LYS A 43 6.24 -14.52 -7.79
N GLY A 44 6.89 -14.30 -6.65
CA GLY A 44 7.16 -13.00 -6.09
C GLY A 44 8.38 -12.96 -5.17
N LEU A 45 8.59 -11.82 -4.55
CA LEU A 45 9.54 -11.65 -3.45
C LEU A 45 8.78 -11.65 -2.12
N VAL A 46 9.21 -12.50 -1.21
CA VAL A 46 8.61 -12.70 0.10
C VAL A 46 9.59 -12.33 1.19
N ALA A 47 9.17 -11.49 2.14
CA ALA A 47 9.89 -11.21 3.37
C ALA A 47 9.03 -11.58 4.58
N GLU A 48 9.64 -12.25 5.57
CA GLU A 48 8.95 -12.65 6.80
C GLU A 48 9.35 -11.75 7.97
N GLY A 49 8.39 -11.44 8.83
CA GLY A 49 8.60 -10.64 10.02
C GLY A 49 7.41 -10.68 10.97
N GLN A 50 7.36 -9.69 11.86
CA GLN A 50 6.27 -9.53 12.82
C GLN A 50 5.79 -8.08 12.85
N LEU A 51 4.47 -7.90 12.95
CA LEU A 51 3.83 -6.61 13.23
C LEU A 51 2.93 -6.78 14.45
N GLY A 52 3.11 -5.94 15.46
CA GLY A 52 2.29 -6.02 16.68
C GLY A 52 2.30 -7.41 17.34
N GLY A 53 3.42 -8.14 17.24
CA GLY A 53 3.53 -9.52 17.73
C GLY A 53 2.93 -10.59 16.83
N ARG A 54 2.24 -10.23 15.76
CA ARG A 54 1.64 -11.17 14.81
C ARG A 54 2.62 -11.53 13.70
N ARG A 55 2.79 -12.83 13.41
CA ARG A 55 3.58 -13.29 12.25
C ARG A 55 2.98 -12.71 10.97
N THR A 56 3.83 -12.04 10.20
CA THR A 56 3.45 -11.29 9.00
C THR A 56 4.36 -11.66 7.84
N LEU A 57 3.75 -11.86 6.68
CA LEU A 57 4.42 -12.06 5.41
C LEU A 57 4.20 -10.83 4.53
N ILE A 58 5.26 -10.30 3.93
CA ILE A 58 5.16 -9.32 2.86
C ILE A 58 5.39 -10.05 1.55
N LEU A 59 4.53 -9.81 0.56
CA LEU A 59 4.64 -10.36 -0.79
C LEU A 59 4.59 -9.22 -1.82
N LYS A 60 5.62 -9.16 -2.66
CA LYS A 60 5.63 -8.34 -3.89
C LYS A 60 5.57 -9.31 -5.09
N PRO A 61 4.44 -9.39 -5.82
CA PRO A 61 4.37 -10.18 -7.05
C PRO A 61 5.45 -9.75 -8.05
N LEU A 62 6.15 -10.70 -8.64
CA LEU A 62 7.10 -10.45 -9.75
C LEU A 62 6.48 -10.78 -11.11
N THR A 63 5.17 -10.97 -11.16
CA THR A 63 4.37 -11.00 -12.38
C THR A 63 4.08 -9.57 -12.83
N TYR A 64 3.69 -9.39 -14.09
CA TYR A 64 3.08 -8.11 -14.49
C TYR A 64 1.81 -7.86 -13.67
N MET A 65 1.42 -6.58 -13.57
CA MET A 65 0.30 -6.13 -12.74
C MET A 65 -0.98 -6.95 -12.97
N ASN A 66 -1.35 -7.20 -14.21
CA ASN A 66 -2.56 -7.95 -14.59
C ASN A 66 -2.53 -9.44 -14.23
N LEU A 67 -1.40 -9.95 -13.73
CA LEU A 67 -1.22 -11.34 -13.29
C LEU A 67 -0.92 -11.44 -11.78
N SER A 68 -1.03 -10.34 -11.04
CA SER A 68 -0.71 -10.29 -9.60
C SER A 68 -1.48 -11.32 -8.77
N GLY A 69 -2.72 -11.65 -9.17
CA GLY A 69 -3.55 -12.64 -8.51
C GLY A 69 -2.97 -14.06 -8.52
N GLU A 70 -2.13 -14.40 -9.48
CA GLU A 70 -1.46 -15.71 -9.52
C GLU A 70 -0.55 -15.89 -8.30
N ALA A 71 0.29 -14.88 -8.03
CA ALA A 71 1.23 -14.90 -6.90
C ALA A 71 0.49 -14.88 -5.55
N VAL A 72 -0.47 -13.95 -5.40
CA VAL A 72 -1.18 -13.77 -4.14
C VAL A 72 -2.10 -14.96 -3.85
N GLY A 73 -2.81 -15.46 -4.88
CA GLY A 73 -3.68 -16.63 -4.75
C GLY A 73 -2.90 -17.90 -4.40
N GLU A 74 -1.71 -18.09 -5.00
CA GLU A 74 -0.84 -19.22 -4.64
C GLU A 74 -0.41 -19.13 -3.17
N ALA A 75 0.07 -17.97 -2.73
CA ALA A 75 0.49 -17.75 -1.34
C ALA A 75 -0.65 -17.98 -0.34
N ALA A 76 -1.81 -17.37 -0.62
CA ALA A 76 -2.98 -17.47 0.25
C ALA A 76 -3.46 -18.92 0.42
N ARG A 77 -3.55 -19.68 -0.67
CA ARG A 77 -3.95 -21.10 -0.64
C ARG A 77 -2.93 -21.96 0.08
N TYR A 78 -1.64 -21.80 -0.27
CA TYR A 78 -0.58 -22.62 0.33
C TYR A 78 -0.46 -22.41 1.84
N LEU A 79 -0.55 -21.14 2.29
CA LEU A 79 -0.40 -20.75 3.69
C LEU A 79 -1.74 -20.76 4.44
N LYS A 80 -2.85 -21.07 3.76
CA LYS A 80 -4.22 -21.08 4.30
C LYS A 80 -4.58 -19.75 4.98
N ILE A 81 -4.28 -18.65 4.30
CA ILE A 81 -4.56 -17.29 4.79
C ILE A 81 -5.94 -16.87 4.29
N PRO A 82 -6.90 -16.58 5.18
CA PRO A 82 -8.23 -16.11 4.78
C PRO A 82 -8.18 -14.67 4.28
N ALA A 83 -9.19 -14.26 3.50
CA ALA A 83 -9.21 -12.95 2.82
C ALA A 83 -9.10 -11.77 3.80
N GLU A 84 -9.74 -11.85 4.96
CA GLU A 84 -9.67 -10.83 6.01
C GLU A 84 -8.27 -10.61 6.59
N ASP A 85 -7.38 -11.56 6.38
CA ASP A 85 -5.97 -11.49 6.79
C ASP A 85 -5.03 -11.05 5.66
N ILE A 86 -5.58 -10.65 4.52
CA ILE A 86 -4.83 -10.13 3.39
C ILE A 86 -5.07 -8.62 3.27
N VAL A 87 -4.00 -7.83 3.30
CA VAL A 87 -4.03 -6.38 3.06
C VAL A 87 -3.25 -6.05 1.81
N VAL A 88 -3.91 -5.46 0.82
CA VAL A 88 -3.33 -5.12 -0.49
C VAL A 88 -3.12 -3.61 -0.58
N PHE A 89 -1.88 -3.20 -0.78
CA PHE A 89 -1.48 -1.81 -1.02
C PHE A 89 -1.42 -1.57 -2.53
N HIS A 90 -2.15 -0.57 -3.00
CA HIS A 90 -2.23 -0.25 -4.42
C HIS A 90 -2.47 1.24 -4.67
N ASP A 91 -2.16 1.71 -5.87
CA ASP A 91 -2.48 3.06 -6.32
C ASP A 91 -3.98 3.25 -6.56
N GLU A 92 -4.47 4.46 -6.27
CA GLU A 92 -5.86 4.83 -6.41
C GLU A 92 -5.99 6.17 -7.12
N LEU A 93 -6.61 6.15 -8.30
CA LEU A 93 -6.82 7.34 -9.13
C LEU A 93 -7.86 8.30 -8.55
N ASP A 94 -8.88 7.76 -7.85
CA ASP A 94 -10.00 8.54 -7.32
C ASP A 94 -9.71 9.23 -5.99
N LEU A 95 -8.50 9.04 -5.45
CA LEU A 95 -8.01 9.73 -4.27
C LEU A 95 -6.95 10.76 -4.66
N ALA A 96 -7.05 11.95 -4.05
CA ALA A 96 -6.03 12.98 -4.21
C ALA A 96 -4.64 12.47 -3.78
N PRO A 97 -3.55 12.97 -4.38
CA PRO A 97 -2.19 12.59 -4.02
C PRO A 97 -1.94 12.69 -2.51
N GLY A 98 -1.33 11.65 -1.94
CA GLY A 98 -1.03 11.60 -0.51
C GLY A 98 -2.21 11.22 0.40
N LYS A 99 -3.40 10.98 -0.13
CA LYS A 99 -4.54 10.48 0.66
C LYS A 99 -4.53 8.96 0.74
N LEU A 100 -4.93 8.45 1.89
CA LEU A 100 -5.08 7.01 2.13
C LEU A 100 -6.50 6.69 2.59
N ARG A 101 -7.05 5.59 2.09
CA ARG A 101 -8.33 5.03 2.55
C ARG A 101 -8.24 3.51 2.63
N MET A 102 -8.73 2.96 3.72
CA MET A 102 -8.95 1.52 3.87
C MET A 102 -10.33 1.14 3.35
N LYS A 103 -10.43 -0.04 2.72
CA LYS A 103 -11.69 -0.62 2.25
C LYS A 103 -11.59 -2.15 2.29
N ALA A 104 -12.65 -2.82 2.70
CA ALA A 104 -12.82 -4.25 2.50
C ALA A 104 -13.86 -4.50 1.40
N GLY A 105 -13.58 -5.45 0.53
CA GLY A 105 -14.49 -5.79 -0.58
C GLY A 105 -14.63 -4.71 -1.66
N GLY A 106 -15.59 -4.95 -2.56
CA GLY A 106 -15.95 -4.04 -3.65
C GLY A 106 -15.21 -4.30 -4.97
N GLY A 107 -15.60 -3.57 -6.03
CA GLY A 107 -15.04 -3.72 -7.37
C GLY A 107 -13.62 -3.19 -7.52
N HIS A 108 -12.97 -3.57 -8.62
CA HIS A 108 -11.56 -3.23 -8.93
C HIS A 108 -11.37 -1.85 -9.59
N ALA A 109 -12.46 -1.15 -9.93
CA ALA A 109 -12.44 0.19 -10.56
C ALA A 109 -11.46 0.32 -11.75
N GLY A 110 -11.30 -0.73 -12.55
CA GLY A 110 -10.39 -0.75 -13.69
C GLY A 110 -8.91 -1.03 -13.35
N HIS A 111 -8.54 -1.14 -12.08
CA HIS A 111 -7.18 -1.49 -11.68
C HIS A 111 -6.87 -2.96 -12.01
N ASN A 112 -5.92 -3.19 -12.94
CA ASN A 112 -5.62 -4.53 -13.46
C ASN A 112 -5.12 -5.50 -12.39
N GLY A 113 -4.35 -5.04 -11.42
CA GLY A 113 -3.89 -5.86 -10.32
C GLY A 113 -5.04 -6.34 -9.45
N LEU A 114 -5.96 -5.44 -9.07
CA LEU A 114 -7.15 -5.81 -8.30
C LEU A 114 -8.07 -6.76 -9.07
N ARG A 115 -8.25 -6.52 -10.38
CA ARG A 115 -9.01 -7.45 -11.25
C ARG A 115 -8.44 -8.86 -11.19
N SER A 116 -7.12 -8.97 -11.26
CA SER A 116 -6.42 -10.26 -11.17
C SER A 116 -6.61 -10.90 -9.79
N LEU A 117 -6.50 -10.11 -8.71
CA LEU A 117 -6.74 -10.61 -7.35
C LEU A 117 -8.18 -11.09 -7.17
N ASP A 118 -9.17 -10.30 -7.60
CA ASP A 118 -10.58 -10.64 -7.50
C ASP A 118 -10.90 -11.99 -8.18
N ALA A 119 -10.26 -12.26 -9.32
CA ALA A 119 -10.41 -13.54 -10.04
C ALA A 119 -9.82 -14.76 -9.29
N HIS A 120 -8.81 -14.56 -8.42
CA HIS A 120 -8.10 -15.65 -7.73
C HIS A 120 -8.52 -15.82 -6.27
N LEU A 121 -9.01 -14.77 -5.60
CA LEU A 121 -9.30 -14.72 -4.18
C LEU A 121 -10.75 -14.36 -3.86
N GLY A 122 -11.50 -13.83 -4.88
CA GLY A 122 -12.71 -13.06 -4.60
C GLY A 122 -12.37 -11.65 -4.09
N PRO A 123 -13.37 -10.77 -3.92
CA PRO A 123 -13.15 -9.35 -3.63
C PRO A 123 -12.96 -9.01 -2.14
N ASP A 124 -13.11 -9.96 -1.21
CA ASP A 124 -13.33 -9.69 0.22
C ASP A 124 -12.05 -9.43 1.03
N TYR A 125 -10.89 -9.26 0.38
CA TYR A 125 -9.65 -8.86 1.04
C TYR A 125 -9.66 -7.35 1.39
N ARG A 126 -8.79 -6.98 2.32
CA ARG A 126 -8.60 -5.61 2.78
C ARG A 126 -7.72 -4.83 1.81
N ARG A 127 -8.10 -3.62 1.46
CA ARG A 127 -7.39 -2.75 0.50
C ARG A 127 -6.92 -1.48 1.17
N CYS A 128 -5.63 -1.19 1.06
CA CYS A 128 -5.04 0.10 1.39
C CYS A 128 -4.90 0.89 0.08
N ARG A 129 -5.84 1.81 -0.14
CA ARG A 129 -5.95 2.63 -1.35
C ARG A 129 -5.07 3.86 -1.17
N LEU A 130 -4.02 3.98 -1.98
CA LEU A 130 -3.03 5.05 -1.92
C LEU A 130 -3.27 6.04 -3.06
N GLY A 131 -3.70 7.25 -2.74
CA GLY A 131 -4.05 8.28 -3.71
C GLY A 131 -2.86 8.76 -4.51
N ILE A 132 -3.00 8.68 -5.84
CA ILE A 132 -2.03 9.22 -6.81
C ILE A 132 -2.65 10.31 -7.69
N GLY A 133 -3.95 10.58 -7.54
CA GLY A 133 -4.70 11.51 -8.38
C GLY A 133 -4.99 10.96 -9.77
N HIS A 134 -5.88 11.63 -10.48
CA HIS A 134 -6.30 11.29 -11.84
C HIS A 134 -5.76 12.32 -12.84
N PRO A 135 -5.28 11.91 -14.03
CA PRO A 135 -4.72 12.84 -15.03
C PRO A 135 -5.79 13.72 -15.72
N GLY A 136 -7.07 13.58 -15.36
CA GLY A 136 -8.18 14.33 -15.94
C GLY A 136 -8.76 13.70 -17.21
N ASP A 137 -7.98 12.88 -17.92
CA ASP A 137 -8.36 12.22 -19.16
C ASP A 137 -8.15 10.71 -19.04
N ARG A 138 -9.18 9.93 -19.38
CA ARG A 138 -9.15 8.48 -19.32
C ARG A 138 -8.06 7.86 -20.22
N GLU A 139 -7.83 8.47 -21.38
CA GLU A 139 -6.80 7.99 -22.32
C GLU A 139 -5.38 8.15 -21.78
N LYS A 140 -5.18 9.08 -20.83
CA LYS A 140 -3.89 9.35 -20.21
C LYS A 140 -3.60 8.48 -18.98
N VAL A 141 -4.57 7.69 -18.51
CA VAL A 141 -4.44 6.90 -17.27
C VAL A 141 -3.27 5.92 -17.36
N LEU A 142 -3.14 5.17 -18.47
CA LEU A 142 -2.05 4.21 -18.62
C LEU A 142 -0.68 4.88 -18.53
N ALA A 143 -0.49 5.98 -19.25
CA ALA A 143 0.76 6.74 -19.18
C ALA A 143 0.98 7.33 -17.77
N TRP A 144 -0.08 7.79 -17.11
CA TRP A 144 0.00 8.36 -15.75
C TRP A 144 0.52 7.35 -14.74
N VAL A 145 -0.05 6.15 -14.69
CA VAL A 145 0.35 5.13 -13.72
C VAL A 145 1.73 4.54 -14.01
N LEU A 146 2.14 4.48 -15.28
CA LEU A 146 3.46 3.98 -15.70
C LEU A 146 4.55 5.04 -15.71
N ASN A 147 4.24 6.30 -15.42
CA ASN A 147 5.23 7.36 -15.24
C ASN A 147 5.70 7.41 -13.78
N ASP A 148 6.96 7.79 -13.62
CA ASP A 148 7.58 7.99 -12.31
C ASP A 148 6.93 9.16 -11.56
N PHE A 149 6.96 9.08 -10.23
CA PHE A 149 6.71 10.23 -9.39
C PHE A 149 7.72 11.34 -9.69
N ALA A 150 7.24 12.56 -9.93
CA ALA A 150 8.10 13.71 -10.09
C ALA A 150 8.84 14.01 -8.76
N LYS A 151 10.00 14.66 -8.85
CA LYS A 151 10.78 15.06 -7.68
C LYS A 151 9.95 15.87 -6.66
N ALA A 152 9.09 16.76 -7.16
CA ALA A 152 8.20 17.57 -6.31
C ALA A 152 7.18 16.71 -5.53
N GLU A 153 6.76 15.57 -6.05
CA GLU A 153 5.81 14.68 -5.39
C GLU A 153 6.41 13.96 -4.18
N ARG A 154 7.74 13.90 -4.06
CA ARG A 154 8.42 13.33 -2.89
C ARG A 154 8.06 14.05 -1.59
N THR A 155 7.64 15.32 -1.67
CA THR A 155 7.22 16.11 -0.51
C THR A 155 6.02 15.54 0.22
N TRP A 156 5.14 14.82 -0.46
CA TRP A 156 4.01 14.11 0.14
C TRP A 156 4.20 12.58 0.16
N LEU A 157 4.89 12.02 -0.83
CA LEU A 157 5.08 10.57 -0.96
C LEU A 157 5.94 10.00 0.18
N ASP A 158 7.11 10.60 0.42
CA ASP A 158 8.02 10.10 1.45
C ASP A 158 7.42 10.16 2.86
N PRO A 159 6.76 11.27 3.29
CA PRO A 159 6.02 11.28 4.55
C PRO A 159 4.88 10.27 4.62
N LEU A 160 4.14 10.05 3.51
CA LEU A 160 3.08 9.05 3.47
C LEU A 160 3.63 7.64 3.70
N LEU A 161 4.69 7.25 3.00
CA LEU A 161 5.32 5.93 3.14
C LEU A 161 5.86 5.72 4.57
N ALA A 162 6.49 6.74 5.16
CA ALA A 162 6.96 6.70 6.53
C ALA A 162 5.82 6.54 7.54
N ALA A 163 4.71 7.27 7.34
CA ALA A 163 3.52 7.19 8.19
C ALA A 163 2.83 5.82 8.09
N ILE A 164 2.74 5.24 6.88
CA ILE A 164 2.23 3.89 6.67
C ILE A 164 3.08 2.88 7.44
N ALA A 165 4.40 2.96 7.32
CA ALA A 165 5.30 2.07 8.03
C ALA A 165 5.16 2.20 9.55
N ASP A 166 5.01 3.42 10.07
CA ASP A 166 4.82 3.67 11.50
C ASP A 166 3.52 3.07 12.04
N ALA A 167 2.43 3.22 11.30
CA ALA A 167 1.10 2.76 11.70
C ALA A 167 0.84 1.27 11.42
N ALA A 168 1.69 0.61 10.63
CA ALA A 168 1.47 -0.77 10.14
C ALA A 168 1.12 -1.81 11.23
N PRO A 169 1.65 -1.75 12.48
CA PRO A 169 1.25 -2.68 13.53
C PRO A 169 -0.26 -2.74 13.79
N LEU A 170 -1.00 -1.64 13.56
CA LEU A 170 -2.46 -1.60 13.71
C LEU A 170 -3.19 -2.52 12.73
N LEU A 171 -2.59 -2.79 11.56
CA LEU A 171 -3.15 -3.73 10.57
C LEU A 171 -3.13 -5.17 11.07
N ALA A 172 -2.18 -5.51 11.93
CA ALA A 172 -2.06 -6.85 12.51
C ALA A 172 -3.26 -7.21 13.38
N ASP A 173 -3.86 -6.21 14.04
CA ASP A 173 -5.04 -6.35 14.88
C ASP A 173 -6.37 -6.17 14.11
N GLY A 174 -6.34 -5.99 12.80
CA GLY A 174 -7.53 -5.67 12.00
C GLY A 174 -8.09 -4.27 12.24
N LYS A 175 -7.31 -3.37 12.83
CA LYS A 175 -7.74 -2.01 13.20
C LYS A 175 -7.58 -1.02 12.04
N ASP A 176 -8.23 -1.28 10.90
CA ASP A 176 -8.08 -0.50 9.66
C ASP A 176 -8.43 0.97 9.80
N ALA A 177 -9.49 1.29 10.53
CA ALA A 177 -9.89 2.67 10.79
C ALA A 177 -8.85 3.42 11.64
N ALA A 178 -8.30 2.76 12.67
CA ALA A 178 -7.24 3.33 13.51
C ALA A 178 -5.94 3.51 12.71
N PHE A 179 -5.60 2.54 11.85
CA PHE A 179 -4.46 2.65 10.94
C PHE A 179 -4.60 3.88 10.03
N ALA A 180 -5.72 4.03 9.33
CA ALA A 180 -5.96 5.17 8.44
C ALA A 180 -5.94 6.51 9.20
N SER A 181 -6.55 6.57 10.39
CA SER A 181 -6.53 7.75 11.25
C SER A 181 -5.12 8.11 11.71
N ARG A 182 -4.32 7.11 12.11
CA ARG A 182 -2.94 7.31 12.54
C ARG A 182 -2.08 7.85 11.40
N VAL A 183 -2.19 7.28 10.20
CA VAL A 183 -1.49 7.79 9.01
C VAL A 183 -1.89 9.24 8.74
N GLY A 184 -3.19 9.55 8.76
CA GLY A 184 -3.68 10.91 8.55
C GLY A 184 -3.13 11.92 9.56
N LEU A 185 -3.00 11.54 10.82
CA LEU A 185 -2.40 12.38 11.86
C LEU A 185 -0.91 12.63 11.63
N LEU A 186 -0.17 11.61 11.20
CA LEU A 186 1.29 11.69 10.98
C LEU A 186 1.65 12.57 9.80
N ILE A 187 0.82 12.60 8.76
CA ILE A 187 1.05 13.43 7.55
C ILE A 187 0.38 14.82 7.64
N ALA A 188 -0.41 15.07 8.69
CA ALA A 188 -1.06 16.38 8.87
C ALA A 188 0.00 17.49 9.09
N PRO A 189 -0.19 18.69 8.52
CA PRO A 189 0.70 19.80 8.81
C PRO A 189 0.67 20.11 10.30
N PRO A 190 1.79 20.59 10.89
CA PRO A 190 1.83 20.97 12.30
C PRO A 190 0.76 22.01 12.59
N LYS A 191 0.01 21.82 13.68
CA LYS A 191 -0.97 22.81 14.12
C LYS A 191 -0.27 24.15 14.33
N PRO A 192 -0.85 25.27 13.85
CA PRO A 192 -0.29 26.60 14.13
C PRO A 192 -0.19 26.76 15.67
N LYS A 193 0.99 27.18 16.14
CA LYS A 193 1.16 27.51 17.56
C LYS A 193 0.13 28.59 17.92
N LYS A 194 -0.68 28.33 18.96
CA LYS A 194 -1.54 29.33 19.54
C LYS A 194 -0.68 30.56 19.89
N PRO A 195 -1.01 31.77 19.45
CA PRO A 195 -0.25 32.95 19.90
C PRO A 195 -0.25 32.96 21.43
N ALA A 196 0.94 33.19 22.00
CA ALA A 196 1.05 33.38 23.44
C ALA A 196 0.09 34.54 23.82
N ALA A 197 -0.75 34.30 24.83
CA ALA A 197 -1.58 35.37 25.36
C ALA A 197 -0.63 36.52 25.74
N ALA A 198 -0.89 37.71 25.19
CA ALA A 198 -0.19 38.90 25.63
C ALA A 198 -0.57 39.06 27.12
N GLU A 199 0.42 39.00 28.00
CA GLU A 199 0.24 39.45 29.39
C GLU A 199 0.00 40.95 29.31
N GLU A 200 -1.25 41.35 29.60
CA GLU A 200 -1.59 42.74 29.87
C GLU A 200 -0.90 43.12 31.18
N ILE A 201 -0.02 44.12 31.09
CA ILE A 201 0.61 44.77 32.23
C ILE A 201 -0.38 45.81 32.76
#